data_0a87a58ac8f014eae7d3c1b7cf229aa3
#
_entry.id   0a87a58ac8f014eae7d3c1b7cf229aa3
#
_cell.length_a   1.000
_cell.length_b   1.000
_cell.length_c   1.000
_cell.angle_alpha   90.00
_cell.angle_beta   90.00
_cell.angle_gamma   90.00
#
_symmetry.space_group_name_H-M   'P 1'
#
loop_
_entity.id
_entity.type
_entity.pdbx_description
1 polymer ?
#
loop_
_entity_poly.entity_id
_entity_poly.type
_entity_poly.pdbx_seq_one_letter_code
_entity_poly.pdbx_strand_id
1 'polypeptide(L)'
;KEVNENCILGYSVKDEVTKLSDISYEMDNVTVEGYVFGIMPSTKKGFNSFTLKFSDLTTSMYVRIYAKTEEEYNELIAKFKENMWIRVNGYVKNNPFYNDFVLNARNIEKIDSKLEEIKDLEEEKRVELHAHTKMSQMDGVVEVKDLIKQACKWGHKAIAITDHNSIQTFPECYHHKDEIKILYGVELSMIDDDLDLVFRSDDSVLLDNTYVVFDFETTGFNAGGKDSII
;
A
#
# COMPACT_ATOMS: atom_id res chain seq x y z
N LYS A 1 -31.83 20.27 -5.94
CA LYS A 1 -30.51 19.81 -6.38
C LYS A 1 -29.54 20.85 -5.89
N GLU A 2 -28.91 20.56 -4.75
CA GLU A 2 -27.96 21.50 -4.12
C GLU A 2 -26.55 21.20 -4.68
N VAL A 3 -25.86 22.23 -5.06
CA VAL A 3 -24.43 22.18 -5.39
C VAL A 3 -23.71 22.85 -4.23
N ASN A 4 -22.83 22.12 -3.54
CA ASN A 4 -21.97 22.65 -2.49
C ASN A 4 -20.51 22.74 -2.99
N GLU A 5 -19.66 23.38 -2.22
CA GLU A 5 -18.24 23.57 -2.58
C GLU A 5 -17.46 22.26 -2.76
N ASN A 6 -17.93 21.15 -2.17
CA ASN A 6 -17.32 19.83 -2.27
C ASN A 6 -17.78 19.05 -3.51
N CYS A 7 -18.75 19.56 -4.28
CA CYS A 7 -19.29 18.89 -5.44
C CYS A 7 -18.29 18.95 -6.60
N ILE A 8 -17.83 17.78 -7.06
CA ILE A 8 -16.88 17.65 -8.17
C ILE A 8 -17.63 17.47 -9.49
N LEU A 9 -18.68 16.63 -9.47
CA LEU A 9 -19.52 16.32 -10.63
C LEU A 9 -20.99 16.24 -10.20
N GLY A 10 -21.88 16.86 -10.97
CA GLY A 10 -23.33 16.80 -10.79
C GLY A 10 -23.83 17.56 -9.55
N TYR A 11 -24.40 16.85 -8.58
CA TYR A 11 -25.05 17.42 -7.39
C TYR A 11 -24.60 16.73 -6.12
N SER A 12 -24.82 17.37 -4.98
CA SER A 12 -24.60 16.76 -3.66
C SER A 12 -25.49 15.52 -3.47
N VAL A 13 -24.88 14.47 -2.93
CA VAL A 13 -25.49 13.15 -2.78
C VAL A 13 -25.92 12.93 -1.34
N LYS A 14 -27.23 12.72 -1.14
CA LYS A 14 -27.84 12.47 0.18
C LYS A 14 -28.38 11.05 0.35
N ASP A 15 -28.17 10.19 -0.65
CA ASP A 15 -28.68 8.82 -0.67
C ASP A 15 -27.93 7.92 0.34
N GLU A 16 -28.57 6.83 0.74
CA GLU A 16 -27.96 5.82 1.59
C GLU A 16 -26.74 5.20 0.93
N VAL A 17 -25.69 4.97 1.72
CA VAL A 17 -24.39 4.47 1.23
C VAL A 17 -24.38 2.94 1.27
N THR A 18 -24.08 2.34 0.13
CA THR A 18 -23.91 0.90 -0.04
C THR A 18 -22.42 0.55 0.04
N LYS A 19 -22.06 -0.54 0.71
CA LYS A 19 -20.69 -1.06 0.71
C LYS A 19 -20.38 -1.69 -0.66
N LEU A 20 -19.14 -1.54 -1.12
CA LEU A 20 -18.72 -2.15 -2.39
C LEU A 20 -18.82 -3.68 -2.34
N SER A 21 -18.56 -4.32 -1.20
CA SER A 21 -18.71 -5.76 -1.01
C SER A 21 -20.12 -6.28 -1.25
N ASP A 22 -21.13 -5.42 -1.13
CA ASP A 22 -22.55 -5.79 -1.26
C ASP A 22 -23.05 -5.67 -2.71
N ILE A 23 -22.19 -5.15 -3.61
CA ILE A 23 -22.51 -4.98 -5.03
C ILE A 23 -22.14 -6.26 -5.79
N SER A 24 -23.14 -7.11 -6.03
CA SER A 24 -23.00 -8.39 -6.73
C SER A 24 -23.81 -8.51 -8.01
N TYR A 25 -24.52 -7.46 -8.41
CA TYR A 25 -25.36 -7.38 -9.60
C TYR A 25 -25.42 -5.96 -10.16
N GLU A 26 -25.98 -5.81 -11.36
CA GLU A 26 -26.19 -4.50 -11.97
C GLU A 26 -27.22 -3.69 -11.21
N MET A 27 -26.92 -2.43 -10.94
CA MET A 27 -27.76 -1.52 -10.18
C MET A 27 -27.95 -0.20 -10.94
N ASP A 28 -29.19 0.26 -11.10
CA ASP A 28 -29.48 1.51 -11.80
C ASP A 28 -29.23 2.78 -10.96
N ASN A 29 -29.20 2.64 -9.65
CA ASN A 29 -28.82 3.70 -8.73
C ASN A 29 -28.15 3.12 -7.49
N VAL A 30 -26.94 3.58 -7.22
CA VAL A 30 -26.17 3.20 -6.04
C VAL A 30 -25.30 4.37 -5.61
N THR A 31 -25.12 4.50 -4.31
CA THR A 31 -24.22 5.49 -3.71
C THR A 31 -23.18 4.77 -2.88
N VAL A 32 -21.91 5.05 -3.14
CA VAL A 32 -20.77 4.47 -2.44
C VAL A 32 -19.85 5.56 -1.91
N GLU A 33 -19.12 5.26 -0.87
CA GLU A 33 -18.07 6.13 -0.33
C GLU A 33 -16.76 5.39 -0.24
N GLY A 34 -15.65 6.06 -0.53
CA GLY A 34 -14.33 5.47 -0.46
C GLY A 34 -13.25 6.42 -0.94
N TYR A 35 -12.08 5.89 -1.14
CA TYR A 35 -10.91 6.65 -1.59
C TYR A 35 -10.42 6.21 -2.96
N VAL A 36 -9.80 7.16 -3.64
CA VAL A 36 -9.17 6.97 -4.95
C VAL A 36 -7.73 6.51 -4.73
N PHE A 37 -7.35 5.34 -5.23
CA PHE A 37 -5.96 4.85 -5.15
C PHE A 37 -5.26 4.76 -6.51
N GLY A 38 -5.91 5.28 -7.56
CA GLY A 38 -5.30 5.42 -8.87
C GLY A 38 -6.24 6.09 -9.86
N ILE A 39 -5.68 6.75 -10.86
CA ILE A 39 -6.40 7.44 -11.92
C ILE A 39 -5.89 6.92 -13.27
N MET A 40 -6.81 6.43 -14.09
CA MET A 40 -6.51 5.84 -15.41
C MET A 40 -7.14 6.71 -16.51
N PRO A 41 -6.34 7.50 -17.23
CA PRO A 41 -6.82 8.23 -18.40
C PRO A 41 -7.29 7.28 -19.51
N SER A 42 -8.26 7.70 -20.34
CA SER A 42 -8.63 6.93 -21.52
C SER A 42 -7.52 6.98 -22.58
N THR A 43 -7.21 5.81 -23.13
CA THR A 43 -6.23 5.69 -24.22
C THR A 43 -6.84 5.83 -25.62
N LYS A 44 -8.18 5.87 -25.74
CA LYS A 44 -8.87 5.97 -27.02
C LYS A 44 -9.10 7.44 -27.39
N LYS A 45 -8.54 7.87 -28.52
CA LYS A 45 -8.82 9.19 -29.12
C LYS A 45 -10.31 9.36 -29.35
N GLY A 46 -10.88 10.49 -28.90
CA GLY A 46 -12.31 10.82 -29.06
C GLY A 46 -13.22 10.29 -27.93
N PHE A 47 -12.68 9.63 -26.92
CA PHE A 47 -13.42 9.26 -25.71
C PHE A 47 -12.98 10.13 -24.55
N ASN A 48 -13.77 11.11 -24.20
CA ASN A 48 -13.55 11.99 -23.06
C ASN A 48 -14.01 11.31 -21.76
N SER A 49 -13.28 10.26 -21.36
CA SER A 49 -13.57 9.53 -20.12
C SER A 49 -12.29 9.11 -19.42
N PHE A 50 -12.34 8.96 -18.11
CA PHE A 50 -11.28 8.36 -17.31
C PHE A 50 -11.87 7.45 -16.25
N THR A 51 -11.05 6.59 -15.70
CA THR A 51 -11.47 5.61 -14.71
C THR A 51 -10.66 5.78 -13.44
N LEU A 52 -11.33 5.87 -12.30
CA LEU A 52 -10.69 5.85 -11.00
C LEU A 52 -10.62 4.40 -10.49
N LYS A 53 -9.50 4.05 -9.88
CA LYS A 53 -9.40 2.89 -9.00
C LYS A 53 -9.87 3.33 -7.62
N PHE A 54 -10.91 2.69 -7.12
CA PHE A 54 -11.65 3.14 -5.96
C PHE A 54 -11.87 2.01 -4.97
N SER A 55 -11.76 2.29 -3.68
CA SER A 55 -11.97 1.31 -2.61
C SER A 55 -12.65 1.95 -1.40
N ASP A 56 -13.54 1.18 -0.75
CA ASP A 56 -14.14 1.50 0.54
C ASP A 56 -13.53 0.69 1.70
N LEU A 57 -12.38 0.06 1.47
CA LEU A 57 -11.66 -0.86 2.37
C LEU A 57 -12.32 -2.25 2.54
N THR A 58 -13.52 -2.47 2.02
CA THR A 58 -14.13 -3.82 1.97
C THR A 58 -13.73 -4.55 0.70
N THR A 59 -13.73 -3.85 -0.42
CA THR A 59 -13.23 -4.31 -1.71
C THR A 59 -12.86 -3.11 -2.59
N SER A 60 -12.61 -3.33 -3.88
CA SER A 60 -12.29 -2.27 -4.83
C SER A 60 -13.15 -2.38 -6.09
N MET A 61 -13.37 -1.25 -6.75
CA MET A 61 -14.16 -1.15 -7.98
C MET A 61 -13.61 -0.07 -8.90
N TYR A 62 -13.83 -0.21 -10.18
CA TYR A 62 -13.60 0.88 -11.14
C TYR A 62 -14.76 1.85 -11.15
N VAL A 63 -14.45 3.15 -11.02
CA VAL A 63 -15.43 4.23 -11.18
C VAL A 63 -15.13 4.97 -12.48
N ARG A 64 -16.04 4.93 -13.43
CA ARG A 64 -15.90 5.58 -14.75
C ARG A 64 -16.60 6.92 -14.75
N ILE A 65 -15.89 7.92 -15.25
CA ILE A 65 -16.34 9.30 -15.37
C ILE A 65 -16.32 9.69 -16.85
N TYR A 66 -17.39 10.28 -17.34
CA TYR A 66 -17.52 10.78 -18.70
C TYR A 66 -17.58 12.29 -18.70
N ALA A 67 -16.86 12.91 -19.61
CA ALA A 67 -16.93 14.33 -19.92
C ALA A 67 -17.53 14.54 -21.30
N LYS A 68 -18.19 15.67 -21.52
CA LYS A 68 -18.83 16.00 -22.79
C LYS A 68 -17.83 16.54 -23.82
N THR A 69 -16.83 17.28 -23.32
CA THR A 69 -15.78 17.90 -24.13
C THR A 69 -14.41 17.57 -23.57
N GLU A 70 -13.37 17.83 -24.36
CA GLU A 70 -11.98 17.65 -23.96
C GLU A 70 -11.59 18.66 -22.84
N GLU A 71 -12.13 19.88 -22.90
CA GLU A 71 -11.92 20.89 -21.87
C GLU A 71 -12.51 20.41 -20.53
N GLU A 72 -13.77 19.94 -20.52
CA GLU A 72 -14.41 19.37 -19.32
C GLU A 72 -13.64 18.17 -18.78
N TYR A 73 -13.10 17.31 -19.67
CA TYR A 73 -12.25 16.19 -19.28
C TYR A 73 -11.00 16.65 -18.51
N ASN A 74 -10.28 17.65 -19.06
CA ASN A 74 -9.06 18.17 -18.44
C ASN A 74 -9.35 18.85 -17.09
N GLU A 75 -10.45 19.58 -16.99
CA GLU A 75 -10.90 20.20 -15.74
C GLU A 75 -11.30 19.17 -14.68
N LEU A 76 -12.01 18.12 -15.08
CA LEU A 76 -12.46 17.09 -14.16
C LEU A 76 -11.29 16.25 -13.64
N ILE A 77 -10.44 15.74 -14.54
CA ILE A 77 -9.32 14.87 -14.13
C ILE A 77 -8.36 15.58 -13.18
N ALA A 78 -8.16 16.90 -13.36
CA ALA A 78 -7.30 17.72 -12.50
C ALA A 78 -7.84 17.87 -11.06
N LYS A 79 -9.14 17.62 -10.83
CA LYS A 79 -9.76 17.71 -9.50
C LYS A 79 -9.51 16.45 -8.65
N PHE A 80 -9.10 15.35 -9.26
CA PHE A 80 -8.85 14.09 -8.55
C PHE A 80 -7.38 13.93 -8.19
N LYS A 81 -7.14 13.36 -7.01
CA LYS A 81 -5.81 12.99 -6.51
C LYS A 81 -5.89 11.62 -5.83
N GLU A 82 -4.79 10.91 -5.80
CA GLU A 82 -4.68 9.69 -4.99
C GLU A 82 -4.87 10.00 -3.51
N ASN A 83 -5.42 9.06 -2.78
CA ASN A 83 -5.82 9.14 -1.37
C ASN A 83 -6.98 10.13 -1.08
N MET A 84 -7.62 10.68 -2.11
CA MET A 84 -8.80 11.53 -1.96
C MET A 84 -10.03 10.68 -1.65
N TRP A 85 -10.77 11.04 -0.60
CA TRP A 85 -12.06 10.43 -0.27
C TRP A 85 -13.19 11.13 -0.99
N ILE A 86 -14.05 10.34 -1.61
CA ILE A 86 -15.19 10.80 -2.37
C ILE A 86 -16.43 9.95 -2.10
N ARG A 87 -17.60 10.58 -2.23
CA ARG A 87 -18.88 9.91 -2.34
C ARG A 87 -19.29 9.94 -3.80
N VAL A 88 -19.66 8.79 -4.32
CA VAL A 88 -20.04 8.62 -5.73
C VAL A 88 -21.45 8.05 -5.81
N ASN A 89 -22.31 8.71 -6.54
CA ASN A 89 -23.60 8.18 -6.94
C ASN A 89 -23.62 7.92 -8.44
N GLY A 90 -24.21 6.81 -8.84
CA GLY A 90 -24.26 6.42 -10.23
C GLY A 90 -24.99 5.08 -10.44
N TYR A 91 -24.63 4.38 -11.49
CA TYR A 91 -25.17 3.05 -11.83
C TYR A 91 -24.04 2.06 -12.09
N VAL A 92 -24.26 0.83 -11.70
CA VAL A 92 -23.32 -0.28 -11.87
C VAL A 92 -23.76 -1.13 -13.06
N LYS A 93 -22.80 -1.39 -13.96
CA LYS A 93 -22.97 -2.30 -15.11
C LYS A 93 -21.79 -3.23 -15.23
N ASN A 94 -22.05 -4.45 -15.69
CA ASN A 94 -20.99 -5.37 -16.08
C ASN A 94 -20.21 -4.80 -17.29
N ASN A 95 -18.91 -4.81 -17.20
CA ASN A 95 -18.04 -4.34 -18.26
C ASN A 95 -17.21 -5.51 -18.83
N PRO A 96 -17.45 -5.90 -20.07
CA PRO A 96 -16.74 -7.04 -20.67
C PRO A 96 -15.23 -6.85 -20.80
N PHE A 97 -14.74 -5.60 -20.83
CA PHE A 97 -13.32 -5.30 -20.93
C PHE A 97 -12.56 -5.62 -19.63
N TYR A 98 -13.18 -5.30 -18.48
CA TYR A 98 -12.61 -5.60 -17.17
C TYR A 98 -13.06 -6.96 -16.65
N ASN A 99 -14.06 -7.59 -17.29
CA ASN A 99 -14.75 -8.78 -16.80
C ASN A 99 -15.25 -8.61 -15.35
N ASP A 100 -15.73 -7.41 -15.03
CA ASP A 100 -16.14 -7.01 -13.69
C ASP A 100 -17.18 -5.88 -13.74
N PHE A 101 -17.81 -5.61 -12.60
CA PHE A 101 -18.70 -4.48 -12.44
C PHE A 101 -17.96 -3.15 -12.44
N VAL A 102 -18.53 -2.16 -13.11
CA VAL A 102 -18.02 -0.79 -13.17
C VAL A 102 -19.11 0.18 -12.75
N LEU A 103 -18.80 1.05 -11.81
CA LEU A 103 -19.66 2.15 -11.40
C LEU A 103 -19.50 3.33 -12.37
N ASN A 104 -20.55 3.66 -13.09
CA ASN A 104 -20.59 4.82 -13.96
C ASN A 104 -21.14 6.02 -13.18
N ALA A 105 -20.29 6.98 -12.91
CA ALA A 105 -20.60 8.09 -12.03
C ALA A 105 -21.57 9.10 -12.68
N ARG A 106 -22.55 9.57 -11.90
CA ARG A 106 -23.45 10.68 -12.22
C ARG A 106 -23.17 11.89 -11.35
N ASN A 107 -22.93 11.65 -10.06
CA ASN A 107 -22.64 12.67 -9.07
C ASN A 107 -21.44 12.27 -8.24
N ILE A 108 -20.55 13.21 -7.98
CA ILE A 108 -19.36 12.98 -7.15
C ILE A 108 -19.16 14.18 -6.25
N GLU A 109 -18.99 13.94 -4.96
CA GLU A 109 -18.57 14.96 -4.01
C GLU A 109 -17.35 14.50 -3.20
N LYS A 110 -16.51 15.45 -2.83
CA LYS A 110 -15.40 15.22 -1.92
C LYS A 110 -15.94 15.09 -0.51
N ILE A 111 -15.45 14.11 0.24
CA ILE A 111 -15.78 13.91 1.66
C ILE A 111 -14.48 13.86 2.48
N ASP A 112 -14.64 13.98 3.80
CA ASP A 112 -13.53 13.79 4.71
C ASP A 112 -13.08 12.32 4.75
N SER A 113 -11.80 12.12 5.04
CA SER A 113 -11.25 10.77 5.17
C SER A 113 -11.94 10.03 6.31
N LYS A 114 -12.38 8.79 6.03
CA LYS A 114 -12.90 7.87 7.03
C LYS A 114 -11.83 6.93 7.61
N LEU A 115 -10.58 7.07 7.17
CA LEU A 115 -9.48 6.37 7.78
C LEU A 115 -9.23 6.96 9.16
N GLU A 116 -9.34 6.13 10.18
CA GLU A 116 -8.90 6.49 11.51
C GLU A 116 -7.37 6.60 11.48
N GLU A 117 -6.89 7.78 11.80
CA GLU A 117 -5.46 8.00 11.93
C GLU A 117 -4.95 7.33 13.20
N ILE A 118 -4.05 6.36 13.04
CA ILE A 118 -3.36 5.74 14.17
C ILE A 118 -2.49 6.82 14.84
N LYS A 119 -2.74 7.04 16.12
CA LYS A 119 -2.01 8.01 16.95
C LYS A 119 -1.31 7.29 18.08
N ASP A 120 -0.12 7.74 18.37
CA ASP A 120 0.53 7.39 19.63
C ASP A 120 -0.01 8.33 20.72
N LEU A 121 -0.76 7.80 21.68
CA LEU A 121 -1.43 8.56 22.74
C LEU A 121 -0.61 8.61 24.03
N GLU A 122 0.51 7.90 24.12
CA GLU A 122 1.34 7.88 25.30
C GLU A 122 1.99 9.25 25.56
N GLU A 123 2.03 9.68 26.81
CA GLU A 123 2.69 10.93 27.21
C GLU A 123 4.21 10.84 27.01
N GLU A 124 4.80 9.73 27.47
CA GLU A 124 6.21 9.43 27.29
C GLU A 124 6.40 8.54 26.06
N LYS A 125 6.93 9.13 24.98
CA LYS A 125 7.12 8.45 23.72
C LYS A 125 8.28 7.45 23.77
N ARG A 126 8.02 6.23 23.34
CA ARG A 126 9.05 5.22 23.15
C ARG A 126 9.98 5.62 21.98
N VAL A 127 11.26 5.38 22.14
CA VAL A 127 12.21 5.43 21.02
C VAL A 127 12.21 4.04 20.34
N GLU A 128 11.90 3.98 19.06
CA GLU A 128 12.04 2.75 18.28
C GLU A 128 13.51 2.49 18.03
N LEU A 129 14.00 1.33 18.48
CA LEU A 129 15.40 0.94 18.39
C LEU A 129 15.67 -0.16 17.38
N HIS A 130 14.61 -0.75 16.79
CA HIS A 130 14.71 -1.87 15.87
C HIS A 130 13.66 -1.71 14.76
N ALA A 131 14.06 -1.05 13.67
CA ALA A 131 13.17 -0.79 12.55
C ALA A 131 13.83 -1.15 11.22
N HIS A 132 13.10 -1.90 10.40
CA HIS A 132 13.50 -2.33 9.07
C HIS A 132 12.76 -1.54 8.00
N THR A 133 13.49 -1.17 6.97
CA THR A 133 12.94 -0.52 5.77
C THR A 133 12.86 -1.54 4.62
N LYS A 134 12.37 -1.11 3.46
CA LYS A 134 12.38 -1.94 2.24
C LYS A 134 13.77 -2.39 1.78
N MET A 135 14.84 -1.88 2.39
CA MET A 135 16.21 -2.34 2.14
C MET A 135 16.55 -3.63 2.89
N SER A 136 15.73 -4.02 3.85
CA SER A 136 15.72 -5.36 4.44
C SER A 136 14.98 -6.30 3.51
N GLN A 137 15.73 -7.01 2.66
CA GLN A 137 15.19 -7.86 1.61
C GLN A 137 14.24 -8.92 2.17
N MET A 138 13.05 -9.07 1.57
CA MET A 138 11.98 -10.01 1.94
C MET A 138 11.39 -9.80 3.35
N ASP A 139 11.65 -8.65 3.99
CA ASP A 139 11.19 -8.35 5.33
C ASP A 139 10.48 -6.99 5.39
N GLY A 140 11.19 -5.89 5.14
CA GLY A 140 10.65 -4.54 5.21
C GLY A 140 9.94 -4.10 3.91
N VAL A 141 8.85 -3.33 4.07
CA VAL A 141 8.08 -2.75 2.94
C VAL A 141 7.98 -1.24 2.99
N VAL A 142 8.44 -0.61 4.09
CA VAL A 142 8.29 0.82 4.35
C VAL A 142 9.48 1.61 3.80
N GLU A 143 9.21 2.73 3.16
CA GLU A 143 10.24 3.71 2.80
C GLU A 143 10.79 4.39 4.06
N VAL A 144 12.09 4.59 4.13
CA VAL A 144 12.72 5.22 5.31
C VAL A 144 12.15 6.61 5.59
N LYS A 145 11.87 7.40 4.56
CA LYS A 145 11.27 8.74 4.70
C LYS A 145 9.88 8.70 5.35
N ASP A 146 9.06 7.69 5.04
CA ASP A 146 7.70 7.57 5.59
C ASP A 146 7.76 7.12 7.05
N LEU A 147 8.71 6.25 7.38
CA LEU A 147 8.99 5.83 8.75
C LEU A 147 9.44 7.00 9.62
N ILE A 148 10.38 7.82 9.14
CA ILE A 148 10.86 9.01 9.83
C ILE A 148 9.73 10.03 10.02
N LYS A 149 8.96 10.33 8.96
CA LYS A 149 7.81 11.24 9.05
C LYS A 149 6.78 10.78 10.06
N GLN A 150 6.51 9.48 10.12
CA GLN A 150 5.57 8.94 11.09
C GLN A 150 6.07 9.09 12.52
N ALA A 151 7.36 8.83 12.77
CA ALA A 151 7.98 9.04 14.08
C ALA A 151 7.91 10.52 14.50
N CYS A 152 8.22 11.45 13.60
CA CYS A 152 8.07 12.88 13.82
C CYS A 152 6.62 13.27 14.16
N LYS A 153 5.66 12.75 13.40
CA LYS A 153 4.23 13.02 13.58
C LYS A 153 3.70 12.54 14.94
N TRP A 154 4.24 11.43 15.44
CA TRP A 154 3.91 10.92 16.76
C TRP A 154 4.69 11.59 17.90
N GLY A 155 5.64 12.48 17.57
CA GLY A 155 6.43 13.22 18.56
C GLY A 155 7.56 12.40 19.19
N HIS A 156 8.04 11.35 18.50
CA HIS A 156 9.20 10.59 18.93
C HIS A 156 10.46 11.48 18.93
N LYS A 157 11.34 11.27 19.90
CA LYS A 157 12.59 12.03 20.04
C LYS A 157 13.72 11.49 19.16
N ALA A 158 13.66 10.20 18.85
CA ALA A 158 14.65 9.50 18.04
C ALA A 158 14.03 8.25 17.38
N ILE A 159 14.71 7.74 16.37
CA ILE A 159 14.40 6.46 15.73
C ILE A 159 15.70 5.78 15.29
N ALA A 160 15.83 4.47 15.49
CA ALA A 160 16.90 3.68 14.91
C ALA A 160 16.43 3.06 13.57
N ILE A 161 17.34 3.04 12.62
CA ILE A 161 17.17 2.29 11.36
C ILE A 161 18.21 1.18 11.38
N THR A 162 17.74 -0.07 11.33
CA THR A 162 18.54 -1.28 11.58
C THR A 162 18.23 -2.35 10.54
N ASP A 163 18.41 -2.03 9.26
CA ASP A 163 18.15 -2.95 8.17
C ASP A 163 19.03 -4.20 8.24
N HIS A 164 18.51 -5.34 7.78
CA HIS A 164 19.23 -6.61 7.69
C HIS A 164 20.41 -6.52 6.73
N ASN A 165 21.62 -6.72 7.25
CA ASN A 165 22.88 -6.81 6.49
C ASN A 165 23.05 -5.63 5.48
N SER A 166 22.40 -4.50 5.70
CA SER A 166 22.36 -3.37 4.78
C SER A 166 22.49 -2.04 5.50
N ILE A 167 23.22 -1.13 4.89
CA ILE A 167 23.34 0.27 5.31
C ILE A 167 22.89 1.23 4.19
N GLN A 168 22.16 0.72 3.19
CA GLN A 168 21.78 1.48 1.99
C GLN A 168 20.82 2.65 2.29
N THR A 169 20.11 2.62 3.41
CA THR A 169 19.22 3.70 3.85
C THR A 169 19.95 4.90 4.45
N PHE A 170 21.21 4.76 4.87
CA PHE A 170 21.92 5.80 5.60
C PHE A 170 22.03 7.15 4.87
N PRO A 171 22.29 7.21 3.55
CA PRO A 171 22.30 8.47 2.83
C PRO A 171 20.95 9.20 2.87
N GLU A 172 19.84 8.47 2.74
CA GLU A 172 18.50 9.05 2.82
C GLU A 172 18.16 9.49 4.25
N CYS A 173 18.52 8.69 5.26
CA CYS A 173 18.43 9.08 6.66
C CYS A 173 19.15 10.39 6.94
N TYR A 174 20.33 10.59 6.37
CA TYR A 174 21.12 11.80 6.58
C TYR A 174 20.41 13.05 6.06
N HIS A 175 19.60 12.96 5.02
CA HIS A 175 18.79 14.08 4.54
C HIS A 175 17.72 14.53 5.54
N HIS A 176 17.31 13.65 6.46
CA HIS A 176 16.30 13.92 7.51
C HIS A 176 16.88 14.16 8.90
N LYS A 177 18.22 14.32 9.04
CA LYS A 177 18.92 14.45 10.32
C LYS A 177 18.48 15.63 11.20
N ASP A 178 17.91 16.66 10.58
CA ASP A 178 17.47 17.88 11.26
C ASP A 178 16.00 17.80 11.71
N GLU A 179 15.26 16.76 11.29
CA GLU A 179 13.87 16.55 11.65
C GLU A 179 13.71 15.74 12.95
N ILE A 180 14.54 14.72 13.13
CA ILE A 180 14.55 13.83 14.29
C ILE A 180 15.96 13.25 14.51
N LYS A 181 16.31 12.90 15.75
CA LYS A 181 17.56 12.17 16.00
C LYS A 181 17.50 10.76 15.41
N ILE A 182 18.33 10.50 14.41
CA ILE A 182 18.44 9.18 13.79
C ILE A 182 19.61 8.41 14.41
N LEU A 183 19.34 7.18 14.81
CA LEU A 183 20.33 6.21 15.26
C LEU A 183 20.61 5.25 14.10
N TYR A 184 21.85 5.25 13.65
CA TYR A 184 22.31 4.41 12.54
C TYR A 184 22.74 3.07 13.09
N GLY A 185 22.08 2.01 12.67
CA GLY A 185 22.35 0.64 13.09
C GLY A 185 22.25 -0.33 11.92
N VAL A 186 22.63 -1.55 12.17
CA VAL A 186 22.50 -2.65 11.22
C VAL A 186 22.25 -3.93 12.01
N GLU A 187 21.33 -4.75 11.55
CA GLU A 187 21.14 -6.11 12.05
C GLU A 187 22.00 -7.06 11.23
N LEU A 188 22.93 -7.72 11.89
CA LEU A 188 23.88 -8.65 11.24
C LEU A 188 23.54 -10.08 11.61
N SER A 189 23.63 -10.97 10.63
CA SER A 189 23.64 -12.39 10.87
C SER A 189 25.04 -12.81 11.34
N MET A 190 25.12 -13.44 12.49
CA MET A 190 26.37 -13.94 13.06
C MET A 190 26.35 -15.46 13.04
N ILE A 191 27.46 -16.04 12.63
CA ILE A 191 27.69 -17.50 12.71
C ILE A 191 28.62 -17.72 13.87
N ASP A 192 28.34 -18.74 14.68
CA ASP A 192 29.25 -19.23 15.70
C ASP A 192 30.29 -20.12 15.02
N ASP A 193 31.57 -19.71 15.08
CA ASP A 193 32.69 -20.47 14.49
C ASP A 193 32.95 -21.81 15.19
N ASP A 194 32.34 -22.04 16.37
CA ASP A 194 32.43 -23.30 17.09
C ASP A 194 31.51 -24.41 16.51
N LEU A 195 30.65 -24.06 15.54
CA LEU A 195 29.80 -25.02 14.85
C LEU A 195 30.48 -25.55 13.58
N ASP A 196 30.81 -26.83 13.58
CA ASP A 196 31.27 -27.52 12.37
C ASP A 196 30.18 -27.51 11.29
N LEU A 197 30.34 -26.68 10.29
CA LEU A 197 29.43 -26.60 9.13
C LEU A 197 29.70 -27.75 8.13
N VAL A 198 30.87 -28.33 8.18
CA VAL A 198 31.28 -29.44 7.32
C VAL A 198 31.69 -30.63 8.17
N PHE A 199 30.97 -31.72 8.04
CA PHE A 199 31.26 -32.97 8.73
C PHE A 199 32.05 -33.89 7.80
N ARG A 200 33.12 -34.52 8.33
CA ARG A 200 33.95 -35.50 7.59
C ARG A 200 34.56 -34.91 6.31
N SER A 201 35.09 -33.67 6.42
CA SER A 201 35.80 -33.05 5.32
C SER A 201 37.06 -33.87 4.99
N ASP A 202 37.40 -33.92 3.71
CA ASP A 202 38.64 -34.50 3.18
C ASP A 202 39.34 -33.51 2.25
N ASP A 203 40.53 -33.84 1.81
CA ASP A 203 41.33 -32.98 0.93
C ASP A 203 41.02 -33.19 -0.57
N SER A 204 39.89 -33.79 -0.91
CA SER A 204 39.50 -34.04 -2.30
C SER A 204 39.20 -32.75 -3.06
N VAL A 205 39.50 -32.74 -4.35
CA VAL A 205 39.27 -31.60 -5.21
C VAL A 205 37.76 -31.48 -5.53
N LEU A 206 37.16 -30.30 -5.30
CA LEU A 206 35.74 -30.08 -5.48
C LEU A 206 35.17 -30.48 -6.83
N LEU A 207 35.95 -30.35 -7.92
CA LEU A 207 35.53 -30.67 -9.28
C LEU A 207 35.45 -32.18 -9.59
N ASP A 208 36.12 -33.00 -8.79
CA ASP A 208 36.24 -34.44 -9.02
C ASP A 208 35.26 -35.26 -8.15
N ASN A 209 34.41 -34.60 -7.38
CA ASN A 209 33.50 -35.26 -6.47
C ASN A 209 32.09 -35.39 -7.03
N THR A 210 31.36 -36.38 -6.54
CA THR A 210 29.92 -36.51 -6.75
C THR A 210 29.18 -35.80 -5.62
N TYR A 211 28.30 -34.89 -5.97
CA TYR A 211 27.50 -34.13 -5.01
C TYR A 211 26.05 -34.59 -4.98
N VAL A 212 25.49 -34.65 -3.79
CA VAL A 212 24.06 -34.78 -3.58
C VAL A 212 23.59 -33.45 -3.00
N VAL A 213 22.79 -32.70 -3.75
CA VAL A 213 22.15 -31.46 -3.30
C VAL A 213 20.72 -31.81 -2.93
N PHE A 214 20.32 -31.46 -1.73
CA PHE A 214 18.95 -31.68 -1.25
C PHE A 214 18.46 -30.48 -0.48
N ASP A 215 17.16 -30.35 -0.43
CA ASP A 215 16.44 -29.36 0.34
C ASP A 215 15.30 -30.06 1.07
N PHE A 216 14.74 -29.39 2.09
CA PHE A 216 13.61 -29.91 2.84
C PHE A 216 12.46 -28.93 2.79
N GLU A 217 11.30 -29.44 2.42
CA GLU A 217 10.05 -28.76 2.68
C GLU A 217 9.59 -29.06 4.11
N THR A 218 9.16 -28.03 4.81
CA THR A 218 8.75 -28.13 6.21
C THR A 218 7.44 -27.45 6.48
N THR A 219 6.75 -27.80 7.55
CA THR A 219 5.51 -27.16 7.99
C THR A 219 5.75 -25.79 8.64
N GLY A 220 6.99 -25.38 8.88
CA GLY A 220 7.41 -24.11 9.45
C GLY A 220 8.86 -24.09 9.91
N PHE A 221 9.30 -23.03 10.56
CA PHE A 221 10.69 -22.76 10.92
C PHE A 221 11.08 -23.19 12.34
N ASN A 222 10.20 -23.82 13.11
CA ASN A 222 10.47 -24.20 14.49
C ASN A 222 11.09 -25.60 14.57
N ALA A 223 12.36 -25.72 14.25
CA ALA A 223 13.10 -26.97 14.31
C ALA A 223 13.13 -27.52 15.73
N GLY A 224 12.69 -28.79 15.90
CA GLY A 224 12.58 -29.45 17.21
C GLY A 224 11.31 -29.10 18.00
N GLY A 225 10.41 -28.28 17.46
CA GLY A 225 9.11 -27.93 18.03
C GLY A 225 7.96 -28.67 17.37
N LYS A 226 6.99 -27.89 16.86
CA LYS A 226 5.76 -28.44 16.23
C LYS A 226 5.93 -28.72 14.74
N ASP A 227 6.98 -28.17 14.13
CA ASP A 227 7.20 -28.27 12.70
C ASP A 227 7.96 -29.53 12.35
N SER A 228 7.59 -30.12 11.24
CA SER A 228 8.16 -31.37 10.71
C SER A 228 8.50 -31.23 9.22
N ILE A 229 9.42 -32.08 8.77
CA ILE A 229 9.71 -32.24 7.35
C ILE A 229 8.48 -32.89 6.71
N ILE A 230 8.07 -32.35 5.56
CA ILE A 230 6.95 -32.88 4.76
C ILE A 230 7.45 -33.94 3.80
#